data_385471276eca8434e9efc347bee69e0c
#
_entry.id   385471276eca8434e9efc347bee69e0c
#
_cell.length_a   1.000
_cell.length_b   1.000
_cell.length_c   1.000
_cell.angle_alpha   90.00
_cell.angle_beta   90.00
_cell.angle_gamma   90.00
#
_symmetry.space_group_name_H-M   'P 1'
#
loop_
_entity.id
_entity.type
_entity.pdbx_description
1 polymer ?
#
loop_
_entity_poly.entity_id
_entity_poly.type
_entity_poly.pdbx_seq_one_letter_code
_entity_poly.pdbx_strand_id
1 'polypeptide(L)'
;MTATHKEELAVAALRNGTVIDHIPSAALFKAVHILGIEHMDKSVTIGNNLHSGKLGSKGIIKVADTEFDEATLNRIAIIAPTAVVNTIRDYEVASKRSVSLPDELVGIVRCANHKCISNHEPMQTRFSVTRSTDGDVVLRCHYCNHC
;
A
#
# COMPACT_ATOMS: atom_id res chain seq x y z
N MET A 1 22.37 -3.75 21.46
CA MET A 1 21.71 -3.86 20.45
C MET A 1 21.04 -4.98 20.04
N THR A 2 20.38 -5.08 19.78
CA THR A 2 19.62 -5.95 20.19
C THR A 2 18.43 -6.19 19.34
N ALA A 3 17.23 -6.21 19.81
CA ALA A 3 16.04 -6.47 19.02
C ALA A 3 15.92 -5.49 17.86
N THR A 4 16.17 -4.20 18.09
CA THR A 4 16.11 -3.17 17.05
C THR A 4 17.10 -3.45 15.93
N HIS A 5 18.30 -3.87 16.27
CA HIS A 5 19.31 -4.21 15.28
C HIS A 5 18.91 -5.43 14.44
N LYS A 6 18.33 -6.45 15.08
CA LYS A 6 17.85 -7.63 14.38
C LYS A 6 16.68 -7.30 13.46
N GLU A 7 15.79 -6.41 13.88
CA GLU A 7 14.67 -5.96 13.05
C GLU A 7 15.18 -5.21 11.82
N GLU A 8 16.15 -4.34 12.01
CA GLU A 8 16.77 -3.61 10.89
C GLU A 8 17.45 -4.56 9.92
N LEU A 9 18.19 -5.54 10.42
CA LEU A 9 18.83 -6.53 9.56
C LEU A 9 17.78 -7.36 8.81
N ALA A 10 16.69 -7.73 9.47
CA ALA A 10 15.62 -8.49 8.80
C ALA A 10 14.98 -7.68 7.65
N VAL A 11 14.79 -6.38 7.85
CA VAL A 11 14.26 -5.50 6.81
C VAL A 11 15.30 -5.31 5.69
N ALA A 12 16.56 -5.12 6.04
CA ALA A 12 17.63 -4.81 5.08
C ALA A 12 18.26 -6.03 4.42
N ALA A 13 17.83 -7.25 4.78
CA ALA A 13 18.43 -8.49 4.27
C ALA A 13 18.04 -8.82 2.82
N LEU A 14 17.30 -7.95 2.15
CA LEU A 14 16.92 -8.11 0.75
C LEU A 14 18.01 -7.48 -0.12
N ARG A 15 18.51 -8.23 -1.10
CA ARG A 15 19.56 -7.71 -1.99
C ARG A 15 19.00 -6.64 -2.91
N ASN A 16 17.94 -6.94 -3.63
CA ASN A 16 17.24 -6.01 -4.51
C ASN A 16 15.76 -6.25 -4.37
N GLY A 17 14.97 -5.22 -4.46
CA GLY A 17 13.52 -5.33 -4.43
C GLY A 17 12.86 -4.18 -3.71
N THR A 18 11.68 -4.44 -3.20
CA THR A 18 10.84 -3.44 -2.53
C THR A 18 10.47 -3.90 -1.13
N VAL A 19 10.57 -2.99 -0.17
CA VAL A 19 10.08 -3.19 1.19
C VAL A 19 9.00 -2.16 1.46
N ILE A 20 7.81 -2.62 1.80
CA ILE A 20 6.72 -1.72 2.21
C ILE A 20 6.54 -1.88 3.70
N ASP A 21 6.86 -0.84 4.44
CA ASP A 21 6.84 -0.81 5.89
C ASP A 21 5.72 0.09 6.41
N HIS A 22 5.48 0.07 7.70
CA HIS A 22 4.48 0.90 8.40
C HIS A 22 3.07 0.69 7.87
N ILE A 23 2.72 -0.55 7.52
CA ILE A 23 1.37 -0.91 7.13
C ILE A 23 0.60 -1.22 8.41
N PRO A 24 -0.55 -0.60 8.66
CA PRO A 24 -1.37 -1.00 9.82
C PRO A 24 -1.68 -2.49 9.74
N SER A 25 -1.56 -3.20 10.87
CA SER A 25 -1.76 -4.66 10.87
C SER A 25 -3.11 -5.07 10.30
N ALA A 26 -4.15 -4.27 10.53
CA ALA A 26 -5.48 -4.54 9.98
C ALA A 26 -5.55 -4.45 8.45
N ALA A 27 -4.61 -3.75 7.81
CA ALA A 27 -4.58 -3.56 6.36
C ALA A 27 -3.60 -4.49 5.65
N LEU A 28 -2.79 -5.26 6.39
CA LEU A 28 -1.70 -6.02 5.79
C LEU A 28 -2.15 -6.97 4.69
N PHE A 29 -3.16 -7.80 4.95
CA PHE A 29 -3.59 -8.80 3.97
C PHE A 29 -4.30 -8.17 2.76
N LYS A 30 -4.93 -7.02 2.94
CA LYS A 30 -5.44 -6.25 1.79
C LYS A 30 -4.30 -5.76 0.92
N ALA A 31 -3.21 -5.30 1.54
CA ALA A 31 -2.01 -4.88 0.81
C ALA A 31 -1.39 -6.04 0.05
N VAL A 32 -1.29 -7.21 0.67
CA VAL A 32 -0.80 -8.43 0.02
C VAL A 32 -1.61 -8.72 -1.25
N HIS A 33 -2.92 -8.62 -1.16
CA HIS A 33 -3.82 -8.86 -2.29
C HIS A 33 -3.64 -7.82 -3.40
N ILE A 34 -3.55 -6.55 -3.04
CA ILE A 34 -3.35 -5.46 -4.00
C ILE A 34 -2.05 -5.63 -4.78
N LEU A 35 -0.99 -6.06 -4.10
CA LEU A 35 0.30 -6.29 -4.73
C LEU A 35 0.33 -7.54 -5.62
N GLY A 36 -0.67 -8.41 -5.52
CA GLY A 36 -0.74 -9.64 -6.30
C GLY A 36 0.29 -10.67 -5.86
N ILE A 37 0.65 -10.66 -4.59
CA ILE A 37 1.73 -11.49 -4.06
C ILE A 37 1.43 -12.98 -4.20
N GLU A 38 0.17 -13.39 -4.10
CA GLU A 38 -0.21 -14.78 -4.25
C GLU A 38 0.02 -15.34 -5.66
N HIS A 39 0.26 -14.48 -6.63
CA HIS A 39 0.51 -14.86 -8.02
C HIS A 39 1.97 -14.70 -8.43
N MET A 40 2.84 -14.33 -7.50
CA MET A 40 4.25 -14.10 -7.79
C MET A 40 5.08 -15.36 -7.57
N ASP A 41 6.14 -15.49 -8.36
CA ASP A 41 7.15 -16.54 -8.16
C ASP A 41 8.42 -16.00 -7.48
N LYS A 42 8.40 -14.75 -7.05
CA LYS A 42 9.52 -14.12 -6.36
C LYS A 42 9.49 -14.44 -4.87
N SER A 43 10.65 -14.33 -4.23
CA SER A 43 10.75 -14.51 -2.80
C SER A 43 10.03 -13.37 -2.08
N VAL A 44 9.10 -13.70 -1.20
CA VAL A 44 8.31 -12.71 -0.46
C VAL A 44 8.40 -13.02 1.03
N THR A 45 8.61 -12.00 1.83
CA THR A 45 8.57 -12.10 3.29
C THR A 45 7.50 -11.16 3.82
N ILE A 46 6.63 -11.67 4.68
CA ILE A 46 5.56 -10.90 5.28
C ILE A 46 5.70 -10.99 6.80
N GLY A 47 5.76 -9.85 7.46
CA GLY A 47 5.70 -9.78 8.91
C GLY A 47 4.44 -9.06 9.34
N ASN A 48 3.80 -9.51 10.40
CA ASN A 48 2.61 -8.86 10.92
C ASN A 48 2.68 -8.73 12.43
N ASN A 49 1.94 -7.78 12.96
CA ASN A 49 1.90 -7.49 14.40
C ASN A 49 3.28 -7.18 14.99
N LEU A 50 4.12 -6.53 14.21
CA LEU A 50 5.43 -6.08 14.66
C LEU A 50 5.26 -4.81 15.49
N HIS A 51 6.13 -4.62 16.47
CA HIS A 51 6.07 -3.43 17.32
C HIS A 51 6.34 -2.16 16.50
N SER A 52 5.50 -1.16 16.68
CA SER A 52 5.64 0.13 16.03
C SER A 52 5.34 1.24 17.02
N GLY A 53 6.27 2.19 17.16
CA GLY A 53 6.05 3.37 18.01
C GLY A 53 4.95 4.28 17.49
N LYS A 54 4.66 4.25 16.17
CA LYS A 54 3.63 5.10 15.58
C LYS A 54 2.26 4.45 15.55
N LEU A 55 2.20 3.15 15.31
CA LEU A 55 0.96 2.44 15.03
C LEU A 55 0.55 1.46 16.12
N GLY A 56 1.41 1.26 17.14
CA GLY A 56 1.24 0.19 18.11
C GLY A 56 1.71 -1.14 17.53
N SER A 57 1.11 -1.60 16.45
CA SER A 57 1.57 -2.76 15.69
C SER A 57 1.52 -2.46 14.19
N LYS A 58 2.40 -3.08 13.44
CA LYS A 58 2.52 -2.87 12.00
C LYS A 58 2.75 -4.17 11.25
N GLY A 59 2.49 -4.11 9.95
CA GLY A 59 2.89 -5.14 9.01
C GLY A 59 4.00 -4.63 8.09
N ILE A 60 4.77 -5.55 7.55
CA ILE A 60 5.83 -5.27 6.59
C ILE A 60 5.80 -6.33 5.50
N ILE A 61 6.08 -5.91 4.26
CA ILE A 61 6.14 -6.81 3.11
C ILE A 61 7.46 -6.56 2.39
N LYS A 62 8.23 -7.64 2.16
CA LYS A 62 9.47 -7.59 1.37
C LYS A 62 9.29 -8.46 0.13
N VAL A 63 9.51 -7.90 -1.05
CA VAL A 63 9.39 -8.61 -2.31
C VAL A 63 10.70 -8.50 -3.07
N ALA A 64 11.32 -9.65 -3.34
CA ALA A 64 12.60 -9.69 -4.02
C ALA A 64 12.45 -9.34 -5.52
N ASP A 65 13.44 -8.63 -6.05
CA ASP A 65 13.58 -8.37 -7.49
C ASP A 65 12.33 -7.78 -8.15
N THR A 66 11.58 -6.98 -7.41
CA THR A 66 10.30 -6.44 -7.88
C THR A 66 10.17 -4.97 -7.50
N GLU A 67 9.71 -4.17 -8.44
CA GLU A 67 9.29 -2.79 -8.19
C GLU A 67 7.83 -2.66 -8.60
N PHE A 68 7.08 -1.83 -7.90
CA PHE A 68 5.65 -1.63 -8.15
C PHE A 68 5.40 -0.28 -8.81
N ASP A 69 4.42 -0.23 -9.71
CA ASP A 69 4.09 1.00 -10.42
C ASP A 69 3.32 1.97 -9.52
N GLU A 70 3.18 3.20 -9.98
CA GLU A 70 2.50 4.25 -9.22
C GLU A 70 1.02 3.92 -8.98
N ALA A 71 0.34 3.30 -9.94
CA ALA A 71 -1.06 2.94 -9.77
C ALA A 71 -1.23 1.95 -8.62
N THR A 72 -0.35 0.96 -8.52
CA THR A 72 -0.38 -0.01 -7.43
C THR A 72 -0.08 0.67 -6.10
N LEU A 73 0.92 1.53 -6.03
CA LEU A 73 1.26 2.26 -4.81
C LEU A 73 0.16 3.22 -4.38
N ASN A 74 -0.56 3.83 -5.32
CA ASN A 74 -1.72 4.65 -5.00
C ASN A 74 -2.84 3.83 -4.35
N ARG A 75 -3.04 2.59 -4.80
CA ARG A 75 -4.01 1.69 -4.18
C ARG A 75 -3.60 1.32 -2.75
N ILE A 76 -2.30 1.11 -2.53
CA ILE A 76 -1.77 0.88 -1.17
C ILE A 76 -2.02 2.10 -0.30
N ALA A 77 -1.84 3.31 -0.82
CA ALA A 77 -2.05 4.55 -0.07
C ALA A 77 -3.49 4.71 0.43
N ILE A 78 -4.46 4.16 -0.29
CA ILE A 78 -5.87 4.22 0.10
C ILE A 78 -6.12 3.43 1.39
N ILE A 79 -5.52 2.24 1.51
CA ILE A 79 -5.76 1.37 2.67
C ILE A 79 -4.70 1.52 3.75
N ALA A 80 -3.54 2.03 3.42
CA ALA A 80 -2.40 2.16 4.32
C ALA A 80 -1.68 3.49 4.09
N PRO A 81 -2.31 4.62 4.43
CA PRO A 81 -1.72 5.94 4.16
C PRO A 81 -0.44 6.21 4.95
N THR A 82 -0.13 5.39 5.96
CA THR A 82 1.10 5.49 6.73
C THR A 82 2.26 4.69 6.13
N ALA A 83 2.01 3.93 5.06
CA ALA A 83 3.02 3.05 4.48
C ALA A 83 4.22 3.82 3.92
N VAL A 84 5.37 3.21 4.05
CA VAL A 84 6.65 3.74 3.53
C VAL A 84 7.21 2.71 2.58
N VAL A 85 7.56 3.14 1.38
CA VAL A 85 8.11 2.26 0.35
C VAL A 85 9.62 2.49 0.26
N ASN A 86 10.37 1.43 0.49
CA ASN A 86 11.82 1.44 0.38
C ASN A 86 12.21 0.60 -0.83
N THR A 87 13.00 1.17 -1.71
CA THR A 87 13.61 0.43 -2.81
C THR A 87 14.99 -0.01 -2.36
N ILE A 88 15.27 -1.30 -2.44
CA ILE A 88 16.54 -1.89 -2.01
C ILE A 88 17.36 -2.24 -3.23
N ARG A 89 18.64 -1.84 -3.22
CA ARG A 89 19.63 -2.20 -4.23
C ARG A 89 20.94 -2.51 -3.55
N ASP A 90 21.50 -3.67 -3.86
CA ASP A 90 22.77 -4.14 -3.28
C ASP A 90 22.75 -4.08 -1.74
N TYR A 91 21.64 -4.55 -1.15
CA TYR A 91 21.44 -4.61 0.31
C TYR A 91 21.29 -3.25 0.99
N GLU A 92 21.22 -2.17 0.23
CA GLU A 92 21.06 -0.83 0.78
C GLU A 92 19.76 -0.18 0.35
N VAL A 93 19.24 0.71 1.17
CA VAL A 93 18.06 1.48 0.83
C VAL A 93 18.46 2.54 -0.20
N ALA A 94 18.10 2.31 -1.46
CA ALA A 94 18.38 3.25 -2.54
C ALA A 94 17.39 4.41 -2.55
N SER A 95 16.17 4.17 -2.11
CA SER A 95 15.10 5.16 -2.12
C SER A 95 14.13 4.86 -0.99
N LYS A 96 13.67 5.89 -0.31
CA LYS A 96 12.66 5.76 0.75
C LYS A 96 11.65 6.88 0.57
N ARG A 97 10.39 6.49 0.41
CA ARG A 97 9.33 7.49 0.27
C ARG A 97 8.05 7.03 0.93
N SER A 98 7.28 7.98 1.45
CA SER A 98 5.93 7.70 1.92
C SER A 98 5.00 7.56 0.73
N VAL A 99 4.02 6.66 0.82
CA VAL A 99 2.98 6.61 -0.20
C VAL A 99 2.17 7.89 -0.14
N SER A 100 1.72 8.37 -1.29
CA SER A 100 0.93 9.59 -1.35
C SER A 100 -0.47 9.28 -1.85
N LEU A 101 -1.45 10.01 -1.29
CA LEU A 101 -2.81 9.96 -1.76
C LEU A 101 -2.98 11.06 -2.79
N PRO A 102 -3.26 10.74 -4.05
CA PRO A 102 -3.61 11.77 -5.03
C PRO A 102 -4.98 12.36 -4.68
N ASP A 103 -5.26 13.55 -5.19
CA ASP A 103 -6.57 14.16 -4.97
C ASP A 103 -7.68 13.45 -5.72
N GLU A 104 -7.32 12.71 -6.76
CA GLU A 104 -8.28 12.04 -7.62
C GLU A 104 -7.72 10.69 -8.09
N LEU A 105 -8.59 9.69 -8.13
CA LEU A 105 -8.27 8.36 -8.66
C LEU A 105 -9.07 8.13 -9.93
N VAL A 106 -8.37 7.87 -11.03
CA VAL A 106 -9.00 7.64 -12.34
C VAL A 106 -8.67 6.23 -12.82
N GLY A 107 -9.71 5.41 -13.00
CA GLY A 107 -9.54 4.06 -13.54
C GLY A 107 -8.89 3.07 -12.58
N ILE A 108 -8.77 3.41 -11.28
CA ILE A 108 -8.06 2.57 -10.31
C ILE A 108 -9.02 1.76 -9.44
N VAL A 109 -10.10 2.37 -8.97
CA VAL A 109 -11.07 1.72 -8.10
C VAL A 109 -12.44 1.66 -8.76
N ARG A 110 -13.24 0.67 -8.37
CA ARG A 110 -14.59 0.47 -8.86
C ARG A 110 -15.59 1.04 -7.87
N CYS A 111 -16.65 1.67 -8.38
CA CYS A 111 -17.70 2.20 -7.50
C CYS A 111 -18.48 1.06 -6.85
N ALA A 112 -18.68 1.16 -5.54
CA ALA A 112 -19.42 0.17 -4.77
C ALA A 112 -20.93 0.25 -5.00
N ASN A 113 -21.42 1.37 -5.54
CA ASN A 113 -22.84 1.52 -5.87
C ASN A 113 -23.14 0.77 -7.17
N HIS A 114 -23.87 -0.33 -7.07
CA HIS A 114 -24.20 -1.17 -8.23
C HIS A 114 -25.01 -0.42 -9.30
N LYS A 115 -25.69 0.66 -8.94
CA LYS A 115 -26.50 1.46 -9.86
C LYS A 115 -25.70 2.56 -10.54
N CYS A 116 -24.42 2.75 -10.17
CA CYS A 116 -23.60 3.78 -10.78
C CYS A 116 -23.34 3.48 -12.25
N ILE A 117 -23.48 4.49 -13.10
CA ILE A 117 -23.28 4.35 -14.55
C ILE A 117 -21.87 3.83 -14.88
N SER A 118 -20.86 4.15 -14.06
CA SER A 118 -19.50 3.68 -14.27
C SER A 118 -19.36 2.16 -14.21
N ASN A 119 -20.34 1.45 -13.63
CA ASN A 119 -20.38 -0.01 -13.58
C ASN A 119 -21.14 -0.63 -14.77
N HIS A 120 -21.81 0.18 -15.59
CA HIS A 120 -22.65 -0.29 -16.69
C HIS A 120 -22.16 0.15 -18.06
N GLU A 121 -21.26 1.12 -18.11
CA GLU A 121 -20.69 1.65 -19.33
C GLU A 121 -19.18 1.39 -19.38
N PRO A 122 -18.57 1.24 -20.56
CA PRO A 122 -17.13 1.04 -20.67
C PRO A 122 -16.38 2.37 -20.48
N MET A 123 -16.33 2.85 -19.25
CA MET A 123 -15.74 4.13 -18.91
C MET A 123 -14.80 3.99 -17.72
N GLN A 124 -13.84 4.89 -17.63
CA GLN A 124 -12.96 4.93 -16.47
C GLN A 124 -13.72 5.51 -15.28
N THR A 125 -13.51 4.90 -14.12
CA THR A 125 -14.02 5.45 -12.87
C THR A 125 -13.22 6.68 -12.48
N ARG A 126 -13.84 7.57 -11.72
CA ARG A 126 -13.18 8.78 -11.20
C ARG A 126 -13.70 9.04 -9.81
N PHE A 127 -12.77 9.10 -8.86
CA PHE A 127 -13.10 9.34 -7.45
C PHE A 127 -12.28 10.50 -6.94
N SER A 128 -12.90 11.39 -6.18
CA SER A 128 -12.16 12.37 -5.41
C SER A 128 -11.74 11.75 -4.09
N VAL A 129 -10.55 12.10 -3.62
CA VAL A 129 -9.94 11.55 -2.42
C VAL A 129 -9.88 12.65 -1.37
N THR A 130 -10.48 12.41 -0.21
CA THR A 130 -10.43 13.34 0.92
C THR A 130 -10.10 12.56 2.19
N ARG A 131 -9.73 13.29 3.23
CA ARG A 131 -9.55 12.71 4.55
C ARG A 131 -10.59 13.28 5.49
N SER A 132 -11.18 12.40 6.30
CA SER A 132 -12.09 12.84 7.36
C SER A 132 -11.29 13.49 8.48
N THR A 133 -12.00 14.09 9.44
CA THR A 133 -11.37 14.67 10.62
C THR A 133 -10.64 13.63 11.46
N ASP A 134 -11.04 12.37 11.37
CA ASP A 134 -10.39 11.25 12.05
C ASP A 134 -9.18 10.71 11.31
N GLY A 135 -8.87 11.28 10.14
CA GLY A 135 -7.76 10.84 9.32
C GLY A 135 -8.09 9.71 8.36
N ASP A 136 -9.34 9.25 8.32
CA ASP A 136 -9.76 8.20 7.40
C ASP A 136 -9.83 8.72 5.98
N VAL A 137 -9.50 7.84 5.03
CA VAL A 137 -9.59 8.16 3.61
C VAL A 137 -11.03 7.97 3.15
N VAL A 138 -11.57 9.00 2.49
CA VAL A 138 -12.92 8.96 1.93
C VAL A 138 -12.83 9.11 0.42
N LEU A 139 -13.42 8.18 -0.31
CA LEU A 139 -13.48 8.18 -1.76
C LEU A 139 -14.91 8.51 -2.19
N ARG A 140 -15.06 9.52 -3.03
CA ARG A 140 -16.37 9.91 -3.55
C ARG A 140 -16.41 9.73 -5.06
N CYS A 141 -17.34 8.94 -5.53
CA CYS A 141 -17.52 8.71 -6.96
C CYS A 141 -17.95 10.00 -7.66
N HIS A 142 -17.26 10.35 -8.75
CA HIS A 142 -17.55 11.55 -9.52
C HIS A 142 -18.93 11.49 -10.21
N TYR A 143 -19.39 10.27 -10.54
CA TYR A 143 -20.62 10.10 -11.31
C TYR A 143 -21.89 9.98 -10.46
N CYS A 144 -21.82 9.37 -9.28
CA CYS A 144 -23.00 9.16 -8.44
C CYS A 144 -22.88 9.75 -7.04
N ASN A 145 -21.73 10.34 -6.71
CA ASN A 145 -21.43 10.91 -5.39
C ASN A 145 -21.50 9.92 -4.22
N HIS A 146 -21.49 8.62 -4.51
CA HIS A 146 -21.44 7.61 -3.46
C HIS A 146 -20.06 7.61 -2.78
N CYS A 147 -20.05 7.49 -1.48
CA CYS A 147 -18.82 7.45 -0.70
C CYS A 147 -18.44 6.03 -0.30
#